data_fa4b10838a4f58694579d1554770b8eb
#
_entry.id   fa4b10838a4f58694579d1554770b8eb
#
_cell.length_a   1.000
_cell.length_b   1.000
_cell.length_c   1.000
_cell.angle_alpha   90.00
_cell.angle_beta   90.00
_cell.angle_gamma   90.00
#
_symmetry.space_group_name_H-M   'P 1'
#
loop_
_entity.id
_entity.type
_entity.pdbx_description
1 polymer ?
#
loop_
_entity_poly.entity_id
_entity_poly.type
_entity_poly.pdbx_seq_one_letter_code
_entity_poly.pdbx_strand_id
1 'polypeptide(L)'
;MSNFLTYVKEHQNRFLEELFLLIRIPSISADSAYIPEMQKAAAAVQEALAKAGCTHTELCPTEGFPIVYGEKIIDASLPTVLVYGHYDVQPPDPLDLWDNDPFDPIIKKTALHPDGAIF
;
A
#
# COMPACT_ATOMS: atom_id res chain seq x y z
N MET A 1 -12.73 -13.81 18.65
CA MET A 1 -12.53 -14.01 17.20
C MET A 1 -13.67 -13.49 16.32
N SER A 2 -14.94 -13.54 16.76
CA SER A 2 -16.09 -13.00 16.00
C SER A 2 -15.95 -11.50 15.68
N ASN A 3 -15.35 -10.72 16.55
CA ASN A 3 -15.24 -9.26 16.42
C ASN A 3 -14.29 -8.80 15.28
N PHE A 4 -13.21 -9.54 15.02
CA PHE A 4 -12.25 -9.19 13.95
C PHE A 4 -12.84 -9.38 12.55
N LEU A 5 -13.46 -10.54 12.29
CA LEU A 5 -14.06 -10.81 10.97
C LEU A 5 -15.22 -9.87 10.66
N THR A 6 -16.01 -9.51 11.67
CA THR A 6 -17.08 -8.52 11.54
C THR A 6 -16.50 -7.15 11.18
N TYR A 7 -15.47 -6.71 11.89
CA TYR A 7 -14.77 -5.45 11.60
C TYR A 7 -14.23 -5.41 10.16
N VAL A 8 -13.57 -6.48 9.70
CA VAL A 8 -13.04 -6.56 8.32
C VAL A 8 -14.16 -6.42 7.29
N LYS A 9 -15.29 -7.12 7.48
CA LYS A 9 -16.44 -7.05 6.56
C LYS A 9 -17.06 -5.64 6.54
N GLU A 10 -17.24 -5.02 7.69
CA GLU A 10 -17.84 -3.68 7.81
C GLU A 10 -16.96 -2.59 7.19
N HIS A 11 -15.63 -2.80 7.13
CA HIS A 11 -14.68 -1.82 6.64
C HIS A 11 -14.03 -2.20 5.29
N GLN A 12 -14.52 -3.24 4.62
CA GLN A 12 -13.94 -3.75 3.39
C GLN A 12 -13.79 -2.67 2.30
N ASN A 13 -14.80 -1.84 2.09
CA ASN A 13 -14.75 -0.77 1.09
C ASN A 13 -13.65 0.25 1.41
N ARG A 14 -13.48 0.61 2.69
CA ARG A 14 -12.41 1.49 3.12
C ARG A 14 -11.03 0.89 2.81
N PHE A 15 -10.83 -0.39 3.12
CA PHE A 15 -9.56 -1.07 2.84
C PHE A 15 -9.25 -1.13 1.34
N LEU A 16 -10.27 -1.33 0.50
CA LEU A 16 -10.11 -1.30 -0.95
C LEU A 16 -9.73 0.11 -1.44
N GLU A 17 -10.39 1.15 -0.95
CA GLU A 17 -10.04 2.53 -1.31
C GLU A 17 -8.63 2.92 -0.86
N GLU A 18 -8.22 2.53 0.35
CA GLU A 18 -6.86 2.74 0.85
C GLU A 18 -5.82 2.02 -0.04
N LEU A 19 -6.11 0.79 -0.50
CA LEU A 19 -5.28 0.08 -1.46
C LEU A 19 -5.23 0.79 -2.82
N PHE A 20 -6.37 1.24 -3.35
CA PHE A 20 -6.45 1.94 -4.63
C PHE A 20 -5.70 3.27 -4.61
N LEU A 21 -5.71 3.99 -3.48
CA LEU A 21 -4.90 5.20 -3.33
C LEU A 21 -3.40 4.92 -3.50
N LEU A 22 -2.91 3.79 -3.00
CA LEU A 22 -1.51 3.40 -3.19
C LEU A 22 -1.23 2.94 -4.63
N ILE A 23 -2.11 2.13 -5.23
CA ILE A 23 -1.96 1.66 -6.61
C ILE A 23 -1.92 2.84 -7.60
N ARG A 24 -2.70 3.90 -7.37
CA ARG A 24 -2.71 5.11 -8.21
C ARG A 24 -1.41 5.91 -8.19
N ILE A 25 -0.47 5.57 -7.33
CA ILE A 25 0.86 6.17 -7.32
C ILE A 25 1.79 5.23 -8.09
N PRO A 26 2.27 5.59 -9.30
CA PRO A 26 3.15 4.73 -10.08
C PRO A 26 4.57 4.70 -9.48
N SER A 27 4.70 4.04 -8.33
CA SER A 27 5.92 3.97 -7.53
C SER A 27 6.96 3.01 -8.14
N ILE A 28 7.34 3.25 -9.40
CA ILE A 28 8.27 2.43 -10.16
C ILE A 28 9.70 2.77 -9.73
N SER A 29 10.32 1.93 -8.92
CA SER A 29 11.66 2.16 -8.38
C SER A 29 12.79 1.98 -9.39
N ALA A 30 12.54 1.23 -10.46
CA ALA A 30 13.54 0.89 -11.48
C ALA A 30 13.80 2.01 -12.49
N ASP A 31 13.02 3.08 -12.51
CA ASP A 31 13.14 4.19 -13.46
C ASP A 31 13.24 5.53 -12.74
N SER A 32 14.29 6.27 -13.03
CA SER A 32 14.54 7.59 -12.42
C SER A 32 13.49 8.65 -12.74
N ALA A 33 12.71 8.49 -13.80
CA ALA A 33 11.58 9.36 -14.12
C ALA A 33 10.50 9.33 -13.03
N TYR A 34 10.41 8.24 -12.26
CA TYR A 34 9.41 8.03 -11.21
C TYR A 34 9.91 8.37 -9.79
N ILE A 35 11.10 8.99 -9.64
CA ILE A 35 11.60 9.43 -8.33
C ILE A 35 10.56 10.29 -7.56
N PRO A 36 9.86 11.26 -8.16
CA PRO A 36 8.82 12.01 -7.45
C PRO A 36 7.67 11.14 -6.96
N GLU A 37 7.26 10.13 -7.74
CA GLU A 37 6.19 9.21 -7.36
C GLU A 37 6.63 8.25 -6.24
N MET A 38 7.89 7.83 -6.23
CA MET A 38 8.45 7.07 -5.11
C MET A 38 8.43 7.86 -3.80
N GLN A 39 8.76 9.15 -3.84
CA GLN A 39 8.68 10.03 -2.67
C GLN A 39 7.23 10.21 -2.20
N LYS A 40 6.29 10.37 -3.15
CA LYS A 40 4.87 10.47 -2.87
C LYS A 40 4.31 9.17 -2.25
N ALA A 41 4.72 8.00 -2.76
CA ALA A 41 4.33 6.72 -2.20
C ALA A 41 4.85 6.54 -0.76
N ALA A 42 6.12 6.89 -0.50
CA ALA A 42 6.69 6.86 0.84
C ALA A 42 5.91 7.75 1.83
N ALA A 43 5.57 8.98 1.41
CA ALA A 43 4.77 9.90 2.22
C ALA A 43 3.35 9.35 2.48
N ALA A 44 2.72 8.74 1.47
CA ALA A 44 1.39 8.14 1.62
C ALA A 44 1.41 6.96 2.62
N VAL A 45 2.44 6.11 2.57
CA VAL A 45 2.61 5.01 3.54
C VAL A 45 2.86 5.56 4.95
N GLN A 46 3.68 6.60 5.10
CA GLN A 46 3.90 7.25 6.40
C GLN A 46 2.59 7.78 6.98
N GLU A 47 1.79 8.46 6.17
CA GLU A 47 0.47 8.95 6.59
C GLU A 47 -0.48 7.81 6.99
N ALA A 48 -0.49 6.71 6.23
CA ALA A 48 -1.28 5.53 6.53
C ALA A 48 -0.88 4.90 7.87
N LEU A 49 0.42 4.80 8.18
CA LEU A 49 0.93 4.31 9.47
C LEU A 49 0.49 5.21 10.62
N ALA A 50 0.55 6.53 10.45
CA ALA A 50 0.07 7.48 11.45
C ALA A 50 -1.45 7.33 11.69
N LYS A 51 -2.26 7.20 10.62
CA LYS A 51 -3.70 6.95 10.70
C LYS A 51 -4.03 5.60 11.35
N ALA A 52 -3.19 4.59 11.15
CA ALA A 52 -3.31 3.28 11.80
C ALA A 52 -2.98 3.31 13.30
N GLY A 53 -2.49 4.45 13.80
CA GLY A 53 -2.23 4.68 15.23
C GLY A 53 -0.79 4.42 15.66
N CYS A 54 0.17 4.46 14.72
CA CYS A 54 1.58 4.54 15.08
C CYS A 54 1.83 5.81 15.88
N THR A 55 2.55 5.68 16.99
CA THR A 55 2.88 6.81 17.88
C THR A 55 4.08 7.60 17.41
N HIS A 56 4.90 6.98 16.57
CA HIS A 56 6.02 7.59 15.87
C HIS A 56 6.07 7.08 14.44
N THR A 57 6.28 7.98 13.47
CA THR A 57 6.51 7.65 12.06
C THR A 57 7.63 8.51 11.51
N GLU A 58 8.47 7.93 10.66
CA GLU A 58 9.64 8.61 10.10
C GLU A 58 9.92 8.14 8.67
N LEU A 59 10.37 9.08 7.82
CA LEU A 59 11.01 8.78 6.54
C LEU A 59 12.52 8.77 6.74
N CYS A 60 13.10 7.58 6.89
CA CYS A 60 14.53 7.41 7.11
C CYS A 60 15.26 7.51 5.76
N PRO A 61 16.11 8.49 5.53
CA PRO A 61 16.82 8.66 4.27
C PRO A 61 17.84 7.51 4.06
N THR A 62 17.99 7.12 2.80
CA THR A 62 19.01 6.15 2.36
C THR A 62 19.73 6.69 1.12
N GLU A 63 20.71 5.97 0.60
CA GLU A 63 21.34 6.29 -0.69
C GLU A 63 20.37 6.12 -1.88
N GLY A 64 19.28 5.35 -1.67
CA GLY A 64 18.20 5.15 -2.63
C GLY A 64 16.91 5.83 -2.20
N PHE A 65 15.82 5.06 -2.15
CA PHE A 65 14.53 5.54 -1.68
C PHE A 65 14.42 5.41 -0.15
N PRO A 66 13.66 6.32 0.51
CA PRO A 66 13.59 6.31 1.96
C PRO A 66 12.93 5.04 2.50
N ILE A 67 13.36 4.59 3.68
CA ILE A 67 12.62 3.60 4.45
C ILE A 67 11.51 4.33 5.22
N VAL A 68 10.29 3.83 5.12
CA VAL A 68 9.19 4.31 5.93
C VAL A 68 9.14 3.51 7.22
N TYR A 69 9.42 4.18 8.33
CA TYR A 69 9.36 3.57 9.65
C TYR A 69 8.11 4.03 10.41
N GLY A 70 7.52 3.11 11.15
CA GLY A 70 6.43 3.42 12.07
C GLY A 70 6.43 2.45 13.24
N GLU A 71 6.15 2.97 14.44
CA GLU A 71 6.07 2.15 15.64
C GLU A 71 4.86 2.48 16.51
N LYS A 72 4.40 1.46 17.22
CA LYS A 72 3.40 1.58 18.28
C LYS A 72 3.81 0.69 19.45
N ILE A 73 4.51 1.24 20.40
CA ILE A 73 4.90 0.54 21.62
C ILE A 73 3.83 0.80 22.69
N ILE A 74 3.12 -0.26 23.08
CA ILE A 74 2.07 -0.19 24.11
C ILE A 74 2.68 -0.43 25.49
N ASP A 75 3.51 -1.45 25.59
CA ASP A 75 4.18 -1.85 26.83
C ASP A 75 5.51 -2.52 26.44
N ALA A 76 6.61 -2.00 26.95
CA ALA A 76 7.96 -2.50 26.67
C ALA A 76 8.23 -3.92 27.19
N SER A 77 7.40 -4.43 28.09
CA SER A 77 7.49 -5.80 28.60
C SER A 77 6.83 -6.84 27.67
N LEU A 78 6.03 -6.39 26.71
CA LEU A 78 5.36 -7.27 25.76
C LEU A 78 6.26 -7.59 24.56
N PRO A 79 6.06 -8.74 23.90
CA PRO A 79 6.75 -9.06 22.66
C PRO A 79 6.45 -8.01 21.58
N THR A 80 7.50 -7.61 20.86
CA THR A 80 7.38 -6.71 19.72
C THR A 80 7.23 -7.53 18.43
N VAL A 81 6.26 -7.16 17.59
CA VAL A 81 6.06 -7.73 16.25
C VAL A 81 6.62 -6.78 15.23
N LEU A 82 7.57 -7.24 14.42
CA LEU A 82 8.06 -6.51 13.25
C LEU A 82 7.22 -6.89 12.03
N VAL A 83 6.63 -5.88 11.39
CA VAL A 83 5.95 -6.03 10.10
C VAL A 83 6.82 -5.40 9.02
N TYR A 84 7.06 -6.13 7.93
CA TYR A 84 7.84 -5.67 6.79
C TYR A 84 6.99 -5.71 5.52
N GLY A 85 7.16 -4.72 4.65
CA GLY A 85 6.58 -4.65 3.32
C GLY A 85 7.37 -3.71 2.45
N HIS A 86 7.08 -3.67 1.14
CA HIS A 86 7.64 -2.71 0.21
C HIS A 86 6.53 -1.88 -0.42
N TYR A 87 6.85 -0.66 -0.85
CA TYR A 87 5.89 0.29 -1.43
C TYR A 87 6.19 0.63 -2.90
N ASP A 88 7.23 0.03 -3.46
CA ASP A 88 7.53 0.15 -4.89
C ASP A 88 6.83 -0.96 -5.70
N VAL A 89 6.70 -0.69 -6.99
CA VAL A 89 6.18 -1.62 -7.97
C VAL A 89 7.14 -1.76 -9.15
N GLN A 90 7.00 -2.85 -9.90
CA GLN A 90 7.72 -3.05 -11.14
C GLN A 90 7.07 -2.25 -12.28
N PRO A 91 7.83 -1.94 -13.38
CA PRO A 91 7.25 -1.41 -14.59
C PRO A 91 6.16 -2.34 -15.13
N PRO A 92 4.99 -1.81 -15.51
CA PRO A 92 3.86 -2.63 -16.00
C PRO A 92 3.97 -2.97 -17.50
N ASP A 93 5.16 -3.08 -18.02
CA ASP A 93 5.41 -3.39 -19.43
C ASP A 93 5.08 -4.87 -19.80
N PRO A 94 4.60 -5.10 -21.01
CA PRO A 94 4.23 -4.13 -22.05
C PRO A 94 2.84 -3.54 -21.86
N LEU A 95 2.72 -2.21 -21.97
CA LEU A 95 1.47 -1.45 -21.70
C LEU A 95 0.33 -1.79 -22.67
N ASP A 96 0.64 -2.22 -23.88
CA ASP A 96 -0.34 -2.59 -24.91
C ASP A 96 -1.11 -3.90 -24.61
N LEU A 97 -0.68 -4.66 -23.61
CA LEU A 97 -1.39 -5.86 -23.14
C LEU A 97 -2.38 -5.58 -22.00
N TRP A 98 -2.42 -4.36 -21.48
CA TRP A 98 -3.37 -4.00 -20.45
C TRP A 98 -4.70 -3.51 -21.05
N ASP A 99 -5.82 -4.00 -20.53
CA ASP A 99 -7.17 -3.54 -20.94
C ASP A 99 -7.48 -2.11 -20.46
N ASN A 100 -6.84 -1.67 -19.39
CA ASN A 100 -6.98 -0.34 -18.78
C ASN A 100 -5.64 0.09 -18.17
N ASP A 101 -5.54 1.35 -17.79
CA ASP A 101 -4.34 1.88 -17.14
C ASP A 101 -4.01 1.05 -15.89
N PRO A 102 -2.79 0.46 -15.78
CA PRO A 102 -2.38 -0.34 -14.64
C PRO A 102 -2.38 0.42 -13.31
N PHE A 103 -2.36 1.75 -13.34
CA PHE A 103 -2.44 2.62 -12.16
C PHE A 103 -3.83 3.21 -11.92
N ASP A 104 -4.85 2.78 -12.68
CA ASP A 104 -6.26 3.10 -12.43
C ASP A 104 -7.03 1.81 -12.07
N PRO A 105 -6.92 1.34 -10.82
CA PRO A 105 -7.47 0.06 -10.40
C PRO A 105 -8.99 0.06 -10.46
N ILE A 106 -9.55 -0.98 -11.05
CA ILE A 106 -10.98 -1.20 -11.15
C ILE A 106 -11.36 -2.60 -10.68
N ILE A 107 -12.60 -2.76 -10.20
CA ILE A 107 -13.14 -4.08 -9.86
C ILE A 107 -13.98 -4.57 -11.02
N LYS A 108 -13.58 -5.70 -11.63
CA LYS A 108 -14.32 -6.37 -12.70
C LYS A 108 -14.76 -7.77 -12.27
N LYS A 109 -15.95 -8.18 -12.72
CA LYS A 109 -16.37 -9.58 -12.68
C LYS A 109 -16.01 -10.24 -14.00
N THR A 110 -15.38 -11.38 -13.93
CA THR A 110 -14.99 -12.18 -15.10
C THR A 110 -15.43 -13.62 -14.94
N ALA A 111 -15.30 -14.44 -15.98
CA ALA A 111 -15.61 -15.87 -15.90
C ALA A 111 -14.73 -16.59 -14.85
N LEU A 112 -13.48 -16.12 -14.63
CA LEU A 112 -12.56 -16.67 -13.63
C LEU A 112 -12.81 -16.10 -12.23
N HIS A 113 -13.37 -14.89 -12.15
CA HIS A 113 -13.61 -14.15 -10.89
C HIS A 113 -15.06 -13.64 -10.84
N PRO A 114 -16.05 -14.53 -10.62
CA PRO A 114 -17.47 -14.17 -10.67
C PRO A 114 -17.89 -13.21 -9.55
N ASP A 115 -17.16 -13.21 -8.44
CA ASP A 115 -17.38 -12.30 -7.31
C ASP A 115 -16.68 -10.94 -7.46
N GLY A 116 -15.82 -10.82 -8.47
CA GLY A 116 -14.99 -9.65 -8.76
C GLY A 116 -13.53 -9.82 -8.36
N ALA A 117 -12.65 -9.18 -9.11
CA ALA A 117 -11.23 -9.03 -8.79
C ALA A 117 -10.75 -7.62 -9.17
N ILE A 118 -9.64 -7.20 -8.60
CA ILE A 118 -8.97 -5.95 -8.95
C ILE A 118 -8.15 -6.19 -10.23
N PHE A 119 -8.29 -5.27 -11.18
CA PHE A 119 -7.56 -5.22 -12.43
C PHE A 119 -6.95 -3.85 -12.62
#